data_1216f20cd55891ac2da8cf6f7b22c013
#
_entry.id   1216f20cd55891ac2da8cf6f7b22c013
#
_cell.length_a   1.000
_cell.length_b   1.000
_cell.length_c   1.000
_cell.angle_alpha   90.00
_cell.angle_beta   90.00
_cell.angle_gamma   90.00
#
_symmetry.space_group_name_H-M   'P 1'
#
loop_
_entity.id
_entity.type
_entity.pdbx_description
1 polymer ?
#
loop_
_entity_poly.entity_id
_entity_poly.type
_entity_poly.pdbx_seq_one_letter_code
_entity_poly.pdbx_strand_id
1 'polypeptide(L)'
;MSAVFLNRRQWLLGMGALPVCGWAGAGAPPKKDRVDIAMDRGAGFIQKMQEVNGAFNDPKARESARNGYAMTALGLLALCSIGHQPSDPGKIGASMGRALDFILRNDPRRGELEYFGSDGSRMYGHGITTLCLTEMMGMAVSKRQEARIRSVAQKAVTLIMRSQRVRKSNPKYRGGWRYTPDAHDSDLSISVWQLMALRSAKNAGLEVGKEAIEEAVRYLKRSYFSPRDGRGMPVNMRSGCGYLPGQPPEFATAAAGLLSLQVCGEYESPEVKGSTAWLSREEVSTRLQWFYYGMYYYAQGMQKREPVVADNAKQVTEDVLLKLQRADGSWDGHDGMERSAGRIYCTALAMLSLSVKYHYLPIYQH
;
A
#
# COMPACT_ATOMS: atom_id res chain seq x y z
N MET A 1 28.70 -10.57 -13.42
CA MET A 1 27.67 -11.58 -13.72
C MET A 1 26.33 -10.86 -13.73
N SER A 2 25.72 -10.70 -14.91
CA SER A 2 24.46 -9.97 -15.09
C SER A 2 23.30 -10.83 -14.60
N ALA A 3 22.61 -10.45 -13.53
CA ALA A 3 21.40 -11.09 -13.08
C ALA A 3 20.29 -10.85 -14.12
N VAL A 4 19.83 -11.90 -14.76
CA VAL A 4 18.69 -11.87 -15.67
C VAL A 4 17.42 -11.76 -14.80
N PHE A 5 16.83 -10.59 -14.75
CA PHE A 5 15.53 -10.37 -14.10
C PHE A 5 14.43 -11.01 -14.95
N LEU A 6 13.93 -12.16 -14.53
CA LEU A 6 12.74 -12.76 -15.11
C LEU A 6 11.52 -11.89 -14.80
N ASN A 7 10.70 -11.58 -15.80
CA ASN A 7 9.46 -10.86 -15.58
C ASN A 7 8.40 -11.81 -14.96
N ARG A 8 7.34 -11.24 -14.37
CA ARG A 8 6.27 -11.98 -13.66
C ARG A 8 5.65 -13.12 -14.47
N ARG A 9 5.54 -12.99 -15.80
CA ARG A 9 5.09 -14.05 -16.71
C ARG A 9 6.08 -15.22 -16.77
N GLN A 10 7.37 -14.93 -16.73
CA GLN A 10 8.41 -15.95 -16.76
C GLN A 10 8.47 -16.74 -15.46
N TRP A 11 8.17 -16.10 -14.32
CA TRP A 11 8.06 -16.78 -13.02
C TRP A 11 6.85 -17.73 -12.97
N LEU A 12 5.68 -17.29 -13.44
CA LEU A 12 4.46 -18.11 -13.51
C LEU A 12 4.55 -19.21 -14.59
N LEU A 13 5.26 -18.97 -15.70
CA LEU A 13 5.48 -19.97 -16.76
C LEU A 13 6.62 -20.95 -16.43
N GLY A 14 7.59 -20.54 -15.61
CA GLY A 14 8.67 -21.41 -15.14
C GLY A 14 8.20 -22.55 -14.21
N MET A 15 7.01 -22.44 -13.61
CA MET A 15 6.38 -23.53 -12.84
C MET A 15 5.55 -24.50 -13.72
N GLY A 16 5.41 -24.24 -15.02
CA GLY A 16 4.56 -25.00 -15.95
C GLY A 16 5.25 -25.97 -16.89
N ALA A 17 6.58 -26.13 -16.84
CA ALA A 17 7.30 -27.01 -17.76
C ALA A 17 8.23 -27.99 -17.02
N LEU A 18 7.65 -28.84 -16.17
CA LEU A 18 8.26 -30.11 -15.81
C LEU A 18 7.57 -31.24 -16.62
N PRO A 19 8.31 -32.25 -17.13
CA PRO A 19 7.70 -33.30 -17.91
C PRO A 19 6.69 -34.09 -17.09
N VAL A 20 5.55 -34.39 -17.71
CA VAL A 20 4.47 -35.23 -17.15
C VAL A 20 5.04 -36.62 -16.87
N CYS A 21 5.64 -36.81 -15.71
CA CYS A 21 5.71 -38.13 -15.07
C CYS A 21 4.47 -38.26 -14.21
N GLY A 22 3.72 -39.33 -14.40
CA GLY A 22 2.39 -39.59 -13.87
C GLY A 22 2.18 -39.18 -12.41
N TRP A 23 1.32 -38.19 -12.17
CA TRP A 23 0.83 -37.87 -10.86
C TRP A 23 -0.39 -38.72 -10.54
N ALA A 24 -0.13 -39.84 -9.87
CA ALA A 24 -1.13 -40.51 -9.05
C ALA A 24 -1.21 -39.72 -7.70
N GLY A 25 -2.37 -39.15 -7.41
CA GLY A 25 -2.69 -38.56 -6.10
C GLY A 25 -2.66 -37.04 -6.07
N ALA A 26 -3.74 -36.39 -6.52
CA ALA A 26 -4.06 -35.04 -6.06
C ALA A 26 -4.39 -35.13 -4.56
N GLY A 27 -3.39 -34.83 -3.71
CA GLY A 27 -3.62 -34.69 -2.28
C GLY A 27 -4.70 -33.63 -2.05
N ALA A 28 -5.54 -33.81 -1.03
CA ALA A 28 -6.54 -32.83 -0.65
C ALA A 28 -5.86 -31.43 -0.50
N PRO A 29 -6.51 -30.34 -0.96
CA PRO A 29 -5.93 -29.01 -0.82
C PRO A 29 -5.58 -28.75 0.65
N PRO A 30 -4.49 -28.04 0.93
CA PRO A 30 -4.05 -27.77 2.31
C PRO A 30 -5.21 -27.13 3.09
N LYS A 31 -5.41 -27.60 4.32
CA LYS A 31 -6.48 -27.10 5.20
C LYS A 31 -6.25 -25.61 5.46
N LYS A 32 -7.26 -24.79 5.13
CA LYS A 32 -7.21 -23.35 5.40
C LYS A 32 -7.05 -23.08 6.91
N ASP A 33 -6.10 -22.23 7.23
CA ASP A 33 -5.94 -21.74 8.60
C ASP A 33 -6.91 -20.59 8.92
N ARG A 34 -6.85 -20.08 10.16
CA ARG A 34 -7.75 -19.00 10.62
C ARG A 34 -7.55 -17.69 9.83
N VAL A 35 -6.33 -17.40 9.35
CA VAL A 35 -6.05 -16.23 8.51
C VAL A 35 -6.67 -16.40 7.14
N ASP A 36 -6.49 -17.58 6.50
CA ASP A 36 -7.11 -17.87 5.19
C ASP A 36 -8.63 -17.71 5.23
N ILE A 37 -9.28 -18.21 6.28
CA ILE A 37 -10.74 -18.09 6.48
C ILE A 37 -11.14 -16.61 6.63
N ALA A 38 -10.38 -15.83 7.39
CA ALA A 38 -10.68 -14.42 7.58
C ALA A 38 -10.49 -13.64 6.28
N MET A 39 -9.47 -13.96 5.49
CA MET A 39 -9.21 -13.33 4.20
C MET A 39 -10.29 -13.63 3.16
N ASP A 40 -10.75 -14.88 3.06
CA ASP A 40 -11.89 -15.25 2.20
C ASP A 40 -13.15 -14.46 2.55
N ARG A 41 -13.44 -14.30 3.84
CA ARG A 41 -14.59 -13.52 4.32
C ARG A 41 -14.45 -12.05 3.99
N GLY A 42 -13.25 -11.46 4.17
CA GLY A 42 -12.95 -10.09 3.79
C GLY A 42 -13.09 -9.85 2.29
N ALA A 43 -12.58 -10.76 1.46
CA ALA A 43 -12.75 -10.72 0.00
C ALA A 43 -14.22 -10.78 -0.40
N GLY A 44 -15.00 -11.66 0.22
CA GLY A 44 -16.43 -11.73 0.01
C GLY A 44 -17.17 -10.45 0.40
N PHE A 45 -16.74 -9.77 1.48
CA PHE A 45 -17.29 -8.49 1.87
C PHE A 45 -16.98 -7.40 0.82
N ILE A 46 -15.71 -7.23 0.42
CA ILE A 46 -15.31 -6.24 -0.60
C ILE A 46 -16.10 -6.46 -1.89
N GLN A 47 -16.21 -7.72 -2.34
CA GLN A 47 -16.94 -8.06 -3.56
C GLN A 47 -18.43 -7.67 -3.48
N LYS A 48 -19.08 -7.84 -2.33
CA LYS A 48 -20.49 -7.45 -2.09
C LYS A 48 -20.70 -5.93 -2.06
N MET A 49 -19.67 -5.15 -1.78
CA MET A 49 -19.72 -3.67 -1.75
C MET A 49 -19.52 -3.04 -3.12
N GLN A 50 -19.48 -3.84 -4.20
CA GLN A 50 -19.31 -3.32 -5.55
C GLN A 50 -20.59 -2.71 -6.09
N GLU A 51 -20.51 -1.47 -6.52
CA GLU A 51 -21.58 -0.77 -7.23
C GLU A 51 -21.71 -1.21 -8.69
N VAL A 52 -22.83 -0.86 -9.32
CA VAL A 52 -23.10 -1.16 -10.74
C VAL A 52 -22.03 -0.56 -11.67
N ASN A 53 -21.50 0.63 -11.33
CA ASN A 53 -20.43 1.30 -12.09
C ASN A 53 -19.07 0.62 -11.94
N GLY A 54 -18.91 -0.36 -11.04
CA GLY A 54 -17.68 -1.08 -10.75
C GLY A 54 -16.91 -0.58 -9.53
N ALA A 55 -17.24 0.57 -8.96
CA ALA A 55 -16.59 1.09 -7.76
C ALA A 55 -16.87 0.19 -6.55
N PHE A 56 -15.90 0.10 -5.64
CA PHE A 56 -16.17 -0.40 -4.29
C PHE A 56 -16.57 0.78 -3.41
N ASN A 57 -17.76 0.71 -2.81
CA ASN A 57 -18.29 1.79 -1.99
C ASN A 57 -19.09 1.24 -0.82
N ASP A 58 -18.83 1.73 0.39
CA ASP A 58 -19.65 1.39 1.56
C ASP A 58 -20.82 2.38 1.66
N PRO A 59 -22.07 1.95 1.46
CA PRO A 59 -23.23 2.85 1.53
C PRO A 59 -23.43 3.45 2.92
N LYS A 60 -22.80 2.87 3.97
CA LYS A 60 -22.80 3.39 5.34
C LYS A 60 -21.70 4.41 5.61
N ALA A 61 -20.71 4.56 4.72
CA ALA A 61 -19.71 5.61 4.83
C ALA A 61 -20.38 6.99 4.69
N ARG A 62 -19.83 8.01 5.36
CA ARG A 62 -20.29 9.38 5.16
C ARG A 62 -20.11 9.77 3.70
N GLU A 63 -21.03 10.56 3.16
CA GLU A 63 -21.00 10.97 1.76
C GLU A 63 -19.69 11.68 1.39
N SER A 64 -19.17 12.51 2.31
CA SER A 64 -17.85 13.16 2.18
C SER A 64 -16.66 12.21 2.18
N ALA A 65 -16.85 10.95 2.56
CA ALA A 65 -15.81 9.92 2.60
C ALA A 65 -15.98 8.86 1.49
N ARG A 66 -16.93 9.04 0.56
CA ARG A 66 -17.11 8.17 -0.61
C ARG A 66 -16.08 8.46 -1.70
N ASN A 67 -14.81 8.32 -1.33
CA ASN A 67 -13.65 8.52 -2.20
C ASN A 67 -13.52 7.36 -3.18
N GLY A 68 -14.32 7.36 -4.24
CA GLY A 68 -14.54 6.21 -5.12
C GLY A 68 -13.26 5.61 -5.69
N TYR A 69 -12.31 6.43 -6.14
CA TYR A 69 -11.03 5.93 -6.65
C TYR A 69 -10.17 5.31 -5.54
N ALA A 70 -10.02 6.00 -4.41
CA ALA A 70 -9.19 5.52 -3.30
C ALA A 70 -9.72 4.21 -2.71
N MET A 71 -11.04 4.13 -2.45
CA MET A 71 -11.67 2.93 -1.88
C MET A 71 -11.63 1.75 -2.84
N THR A 72 -11.87 2.00 -4.14
CA THR A 72 -11.77 0.95 -5.17
C THR A 72 -10.34 0.44 -5.31
N ALA A 73 -9.36 1.33 -5.28
CA ALA A 73 -7.95 0.97 -5.35
C ALA A 73 -7.49 0.17 -4.12
N LEU A 74 -7.89 0.57 -2.91
CA LEU A 74 -7.61 -0.18 -1.68
C LEU A 74 -8.23 -1.59 -1.73
N GLY A 75 -9.48 -1.70 -2.17
CA GLY A 75 -10.15 -3.00 -2.35
C GLY A 75 -9.42 -3.90 -3.35
N LEU A 76 -8.98 -3.35 -4.48
CA LEU A 76 -8.17 -4.09 -5.47
C LEU A 76 -6.83 -4.55 -4.90
N LEU A 77 -6.10 -3.68 -4.19
CA LEU A 77 -4.84 -4.03 -3.52
C LEU A 77 -5.04 -5.15 -2.50
N ALA A 78 -6.12 -5.08 -1.70
CA ALA A 78 -6.44 -6.11 -0.72
C ALA A 78 -6.74 -7.46 -1.38
N LEU A 79 -7.54 -7.50 -2.45
CA LEU A 79 -7.81 -8.73 -3.19
C LEU A 79 -6.54 -9.28 -3.86
N CYS A 80 -5.71 -8.41 -4.44
CA CYS A 80 -4.44 -8.80 -5.05
C CYS A 80 -3.44 -9.34 -4.01
N SER A 81 -3.44 -8.81 -2.79
CA SER A 81 -2.53 -9.23 -1.72
C SER A 81 -2.73 -10.67 -1.26
N ILE A 82 -3.87 -11.28 -1.59
CA ILE A 82 -4.20 -12.69 -1.33
C ILE A 82 -4.24 -13.56 -2.60
N GLY A 83 -3.71 -13.02 -3.70
CA GLY A 83 -3.48 -13.77 -4.93
C GLY A 83 -4.58 -13.66 -5.99
N HIS A 84 -5.69 -12.95 -5.74
CA HIS A 84 -6.71 -12.75 -6.77
C HIS A 84 -6.24 -11.78 -7.86
N GLN A 85 -6.67 -12.04 -9.09
CA GLN A 85 -6.36 -11.22 -10.27
C GLN A 85 -7.63 -10.95 -11.09
N PRO A 86 -7.67 -9.82 -11.85
CA PRO A 86 -8.80 -9.53 -12.74
C PRO A 86 -9.10 -10.62 -13.78
N SER A 87 -8.09 -11.41 -14.15
CA SER A 87 -8.19 -12.52 -15.11
C SER A 87 -8.65 -13.84 -14.50
N ASP A 88 -8.80 -13.91 -13.16
CA ASP A 88 -9.25 -15.14 -12.51
C ASP A 88 -10.70 -15.49 -12.90
N PRO A 89 -11.01 -16.79 -13.08
CA PRO A 89 -12.39 -17.20 -13.28
C PRO A 89 -13.23 -16.96 -12.02
N GLY A 90 -14.52 -16.64 -12.22
CA GLY A 90 -15.45 -16.49 -11.13
C GLY A 90 -15.73 -15.06 -10.68
N LYS A 91 -16.46 -14.93 -9.55
CA LYS A 91 -17.06 -13.64 -9.15
C LYS A 91 -16.04 -12.59 -8.71
N ILE A 92 -14.96 -13.01 -8.03
CA ILE A 92 -13.95 -12.07 -7.51
C ILE A 92 -13.14 -11.50 -8.69
N GLY A 93 -12.62 -12.34 -9.61
CA GLY A 93 -11.91 -11.85 -10.78
C GLY A 93 -12.75 -10.91 -11.64
N ALA A 94 -14.00 -11.30 -11.92
CA ALA A 94 -14.94 -10.43 -12.65
C ALA A 94 -15.20 -9.10 -11.90
N SER A 95 -15.28 -9.12 -10.58
CA SER A 95 -15.41 -7.93 -9.75
C SER A 95 -14.17 -7.03 -9.85
N MET A 96 -12.97 -7.62 -9.76
CA MET A 96 -11.71 -6.89 -9.92
C MET A 96 -11.58 -6.28 -11.32
N GLY A 97 -11.98 -7.00 -12.37
CA GLY A 97 -12.02 -6.48 -13.74
C GLY A 97 -12.89 -5.22 -13.88
N ARG A 98 -14.11 -5.24 -13.34
CA ARG A 98 -15.00 -4.06 -13.33
C ARG A 98 -14.45 -2.91 -12.48
N ALA A 99 -13.85 -3.21 -11.34
CA ALA A 99 -13.25 -2.19 -10.47
C ALA A 99 -12.04 -1.51 -11.16
N LEU A 100 -11.22 -2.28 -11.86
CA LEU A 100 -10.12 -1.75 -12.66
C LEU A 100 -10.64 -0.89 -13.82
N ASP A 101 -11.70 -1.34 -14.52
CA ASP A 101 -12.35 -0.55 -15.57
C ASP A 101 -12.94 0.75 -15.03
N PHE A 102 -13.50 0.76 -13.81
CA PHE A 102 -13.95 1.98 -13.15
C PHE A 102 -12.82 2.99 -13.00
N ILE A 103 -11.67 2.57 -12.46
CA ILE A 103 -10.50 3.45 -12.31
C ILE A 103 -10.02 3.95 -13.68
N LEU A 104 -10.02 3.09 -14.69
CA LEU A 104 -9.55 3.42 -16.02
C LEU A 104 -10.54 4.23 -16.88
N ARG A 105 -11.81 4.39 -16.47
CA ARG A 105 -12.82 5.20 -17.20
C ARG A 105 -12.54 6.70 -17.19
N ASN A 106 -11.58 7.15 -16.41
CA ASN A 106 -11.20 8.55 -16.43
C ASN A 106 -10.88 8.99 -17.86
N ASP A 107 -11.44 10.13 -18.26
CA ASP A 107 -11.48 10.59 -19.66
C ASP A 107 -10.05 10.87 -20.16
N PRO A 108 -9.57 10.16 -21.19
CA PRO A 108 -8.26 10.41 -21.78
C PRO A 108 -8.10 11.83 -22.37
N ARG A 109 -9.18 12.60 -22.50
CA ARG A 109 -9.19 14.01 -22.95
C ARG A 109 -8.81 15.00 -21.85
N ARG A 110 -8.61 14.57 -20.59
CA ARG A 110 -8.23 15.43 -19.45
C ARG A 110 -6.74 15.84 -19.43
N GLY A 111 -6.08 15.90 -20.59
CA GLY A 111 -4.74 16.45 -20.71
C GLY A 111 -3.60 15.44 -20.46
N GLU A 112 -2.39 15.99 -20.28
CA GLU A 112 -1.15 15.20 -20.13
C GLU A 112 -1.00 14.52 -18.76
N LEU A 113 -1.80 14.91 -17.76
CA LEU A 113 -1.71 14.44 -16.39
C LEU A 113 -3.02 13.78 -15.96
N GLU A 114 -2.91 12.76 -15.12
CA GLU A 114 -4.03 12.08 -14.48
C GLU A 114 -4.06 12.42 -13.00
N TYR A 115 -5.23 12.85 -12.47
CA TYR A 115 -5.41 13.17 -11.06
C TYR A 115 -6.62 12.44 -10.47
N PHE A 116 -6.37 11.45 -9.62
CA PHE A 116 -7.40 10.64 -8.96
C PHE A 116 -7.99 11.26 -7.69
N GLY A 117 -7.41 12.35 -7.19
CA GLY A 117 -7.87 13.02 -5.97
C GLY A 117 -9.06 13.96 -6.15
N SER A 118 -9.64 14.06 -7.37
CA SER A 118 -10.80 14.91 -7.67
C SER A 118 -12.11 14.42 -7.04
N ASP A 119 -12.13 13.18 -6.54
CA ASP A 119 -13.26 12.58 -5.82
C ASP A 119 -13.31 12.99 -4.32
N GLY A 120 -12.47 13.93 -3.89
CA GLY A 120 -12.35 14.37 -2.51
C GLY A 120 -11.21 13.70 -1.72
N SER A 121 -10.66 12.59 -2.22
CA SER A 121 -9.54 11.88 -1.57
C SER A 121 -8.20 12.61 -1.67
N ARG A 122 -8.12 13.63 -2.53
CA ARG A 122 -6.94 14.48 -2.72
C ARG A 122 -5.69 13.64 -3.08
N MET A 123 -4.50 14.06 -2.64
CA MET A 123 -3.26 13.32 -2.91
C MET A 123 -3.20 11.96 -2.20
N TYR A 124 -4.00 11.68 -1.16
CA TYR A 124 -4.15 10.31 -0.63
C TYR A 124 -4.66 9.36 -1.71
N GLY A 125 -5.84 9.65 -2.27
CA GLY A 125 -6.44 8.82 -3.30
C GLY A 125 -5.58 8.76 -4.56
N HIS A 126 -4.91 9.84 -4.90
CA HIS A 126 -3.98 9.85 -6.03
C HIS A 126 -2.82 8.86 -5.84
N GLY A 127 -2.14 8.88 -4.69
CA GLY A 127 -1.05 7.96 -4.38
C GLY A 127 -1.51 6.50 -4.30
N ILE A 128 -2.61 6.24 -3.59
CA ILE A 128 -3.19 4.89 -3.44
C ILE A 128 -3.61 4.31 -4.80
N THR A 129 -4.30 5.10 -5.63
CA THR A 129 -4.75 4.64 -6.96
C THR A 129 -3.59 4.43 -7.91
N THR A 130 -2.57 5.30 -7.86
CA THR A 130 -1.35 5.12 -8.66
C THR A 130 -0.60 3.86 -8.26
N LEU A 131 -0.44 3.60 -6.95
CA LEU A 131 0.14 2.37 -6.43
C LEU A 131 -0.65 1.15 -6.92
N CYS A 132 -1.97 1.18 -6.81
CA CYS A 132 -2.83 0.09 -7.28
C CYS A 132 -2.61 -0.20 -8.77
N LEU A 133 -2.62 0.82 -9.63
CA LEU A 133 -2.41 0.63 -11.06
C LEU A 133 -1.04 0.02 -11.38
N THR A 134 0.01 0.46 -10.69
CA THR A 134 1.36 -0.08 -10.91
C THR A 134 1.52 -1.52 -10.42
N GLU A 135 0.84 -1.89 -9.32
CA GLU A 135 0.78 -3.27 -8.83
C GLU A 135 -0.07 -4.18 -9.73
N MET A 136 -1.07 -3.63 -10.45
CA MET A 136 -1.92 -4.37 -11.40
C MET A 136 -1.29 -4.56 -12.79
N MET A 137 -0.15 -3.93 -13.09
CA MET A 137 0.54 -4.12 -14.37
C MET A 137 0.95 -5.59 -14.56
N GLY A 138 0.60 -6.14 -15.72
CA GLY A 138 0.80 -7.56 -16.03
C GLY A 138 -0.35 -8.48 -15.60
N MET A 139 -1.41 -7.97 -14.94
CA MET A 139 -2.59 -8.73 -14.51
C MET A 139 -3.85 -8.41 -15.31
N ALA A 140 -3.75 -7.59 -16.36
CA ALA A 140 -4.89 -7.16 -17.16
C ALA A 140 -5.56 -8.32 -17.89
N VAL A 141 -6.88 -8.22 -18.08
CA VAL A 141 -7.67 -9.22 -18.82
C VAL A 141 -7.43 -9.18 -20.35
N SER A 142 -6.80 -8.11 -20.86
CA SER A 142 -6.48 -7.96 -22.28
C SER A 142 -5.28 -7.04 -22.51
N LYS A 143 -4.64 -7.19 -23.68
CA LYS A 143 -3.55 -6.28 -24.10
C LYS A 143 -3.99 -4.81 -24.16
N ARG A 144 -5.26 -4.54 -24.55
CA ARG A 144 -5.81 -3.19 -24.59
C ARG A 144 -5.92 -2.59 -23.18
N GLN A 145 -6.39 -3.36 -22.21
CA GLN A 145 -6.47 -2.92 -20.81
C GLN A 145 -5.08 -2.69 -20.23
N GLU A 146 -4.13 -3.57 -20.52
CA GLU A 146 -2.73 -3.41 -20.07
C GLU A 146 -2.09 -2.13 -20.60
N ALA A 147 -2.24 -1.84 -21.89
CA ALA A 147 -1.73 -0.61 -22.48
C ALA A 147 -2.38 0.64 -21.85
N ARG A 148 -3.65 0.55 -21.47
CA ARG A 148 -4.37 1.63 -20.80
C ARG A 148 -3.89 1.82 -19.36
N ILE A 149 -3.71 0.74 -18.61
CA ILE A 149 -3.12 0.79 -17.25
C ILE A 149 -1.77 1.52 -17.30
N ARG A 150 -0.89 1.11 -18.20
CA ARG A 150 0.46 1.69 -18.34
C ARG A 150 0.38 3.19 -18.67
N SER A 151 -0.45 3.58 -19.62
CA SER A 151 -0.60 4.98 -20.02
C SER A 151 -1.14 5.86 -18.89
N VAL A 152 -2.19 5.40 -18.21
CA VAL A 152 -2.83 6.13 -17.09
C VAL A 152 -1.89 6.22 -15.90
N ALA A 153 -1.23 5.11 -15.54
CA ALA A 153 -0.26 5.07 -14.44
C ALA A 153 0.93 6.03 -14.70
N GLN A 154 1.46 6.08 -15.93
CA GLN A 154 2.54 7.01 -16.26
C GLN A 154 2.13 8.48 -16.10
N LYS A 155 0.93 8.84 -16.52
CA LYS A 155 0.39 10.20 -16.34
C LYS A 155 0.24 10.55 -14.85
N ALA A 156 -0.26 9.61 -14.04
CA ALA A 156 -0.38 9.80 -12.60
C ALA A 156 0.99 9.94 -11.92
N VAL A 157 1.96 9.11 -12.26
CA VAL A 157 3.35 9.20 -11.79
C VAL A 157 3.97 10.55 -12.16
N THR A 158 3.71 11.05 -13.36
CA THR A 158 4.19 12.37 -13.79
C THR A 158 3.64 13.49 -12.92
N LEU A 159 2.36 13.42 -12.52
CA LEU A 159 1.79 14.38 -11.57
C LEU A 159 2.46 14.29 -10.19
N ILE A 160 2.71 13.09 -9.67
CA ILE A 160 3.42 12.91 -8.40
C ILE A 160 4.79 13.61 -8.45
N MET A 161 5.56 13.38 -9.49
CA MET A 161 6.88 14.01 -9.66
C MET A 161 6.80 15.54 -9.84
N ARG A 162 5.80 16.05 -10.55
CA ARG A 162 5.58 17.50 -10.69
C ARG A 162 5.22 18.14 -9.35
N SER A 163 4.33 17.55 -8.58
CA SER A 163 3.93 18.09 -7.26
C SER A 163 5.04 18.07 -6.22
N GLN A 164 5.98 17.13 -6.31
CA GLN A 164 7.17 17.13 -5.46
C GLN A 164 8.07 18.35 -5.71
N ARG A 165 8.18 18.78 -6.98
CA ARG A 165 9.05 19.89 -7.41
C ARG A 165 8.49 21.27 -7.10
N VAL A 166 7.24 21.37 -6.63
CA VAL A 166 6.67 22.64 -6.16
C VAL A 166 7.55 23.20 -5.06
N ARG A 167 7.91 24.51 -5.19
CA ARG A 167 8.75 25.20 -4.21
C ARG A 167 8.11 25.15 -2.83
N LYS A 168 8.82 24.57 -1.86
CA LYS A 168 8.34 24.49 -0.49
C LYS A 168 8.64 25.76 0.30
N SER A 169 7.71 26.12 1.20
CA SER A 169 7.82 27.30 2.07
C SER A 169 8.96 27.17 3.10
N ASN A 170 9.37 25.95 3.42
CA ASN A 170 10.47 25.67 4.32
C ASN A 170 11.30 24.49 3.79
N PRO A 171 12.64 24.54 3.85
CA PRO A 171 13.52 23.44 3.39
C PRO A 171 13.21 22.08 4.04
N LYS A 172 12.67 22.04 5.26
CA LYS A 172 12.30 20.80 5.94
C LYS A 172 11.22 19.99 5.19
N TYR A 173 10.41 20.66 4.37
CA TYR A 173 9.33 20.02 3.59
C TYR A 173 9.77 19.53 2.20
N ARG A 174 11.00 19.85 1.78
CA ARG A 174 11.50 19.47 0.47
C ARG A 174 11.49 17.95 0.28
N GLY A 175 11.06 17.48 -0.89
CA GLY A 175 11.00 16.06 -1.24
C GLY A 175 9.73 15.32 -0.81
N GLY A 176 8.89 15.93 0.05
CA GLY A 176 7.59 15.39 0.45
C GLY A 176 6.41 16.00 -0.31
N TRP A 177 5.21 15.54 0.03
CA TRP A 177 3.93 15.96 -0.54
C TRP A 177 2.92 16.33 0.54
N ARG A 178 1.87 17.04 0.14
CA ARG A 178 0.71 17.40 0.97
C ARG A 178 -0.59 17.05 0.25
N TYR A 179 -1.72 17.54 0.76
CA TYR A 179 -3.08 17.21 0.31
C TYR A 179 -3.39 17.60 -1.14
N THR A 180 -2.75 18.63 -1.69
CA THR A 180 -2.96 19.09 -3.07
C THR A 180 -1.68 19.05 -3.88
N PRO A 181 -1.77 18.92 -5.22
CA PRO A 181 -0.57 18.85 -6.08
C PRO A 181 0.33 20.08 -6.05
N ASP A 182 -0.22 21.25 -5.71
CA ASP A 182 0.45 22.55 -5.68
C ASP A 182 0.89 22.99 -4.27
N ALA A 183 0.78 22.11 -3.28
CA ALA A 183 1.06 22.45 -1.88
C ALA A 183 2.51 22.85 -1.62
N HIS A 184 2.68 23.92 -0.81
CA HIS A 184 3.97 24.49 -0.41
C HIS A 184 4.54 23.90 0.89
N ASP A 185 3.89 22.92 1.47
CA ASP A 185 4.34 22.14 2.64
C ASP A 185 4.29 20.64 2.35
N SER A 186 4.57 19.82 3.35
CA SER A 186 4.54 18.35 3.21
C SER A 186 4.27 17.70 4.56
N ASP A 187 3.56 16.57 4.55
CA ASP A 187 3.44 15.69 5.71
C ASP A 187 3.81 14.24 5.36
N LEU A 188 4.09 13.46 6.39
CA LEU A 188 4.54 12.08 6.25
C LEU A 188 3.45 11.20 5.65
N SER A 189 2.21 11.34 6.11
CA SER A 189 1.12 10.43 5.78
C SER A 189 0.72 10.47 4.30
N ILE A 190 0.83 11.63 3.66
CA ILE A 190 0.69 11.79 2.20
C ILE A 190 1.96 11.27 1.49
N SER A 191 3.14 11.66 2.01
CA SER A 191 4.41 11.41 1.34
C SER A 191 4.72 9.93 1.18
N VAL A 192 4.34 9.09 2.15
CA VAL A 192 4.57 7.64 2.08
C VAL A 192 3.80 6.98 0.93
N TRP A 193 2.55 7.37 0.69
CA TRP A 193 1.77 6.83 -0.44
C TRP A 193 2.36 7.22 -1.79
N GLN A 194 2.80 8.48 -1.94
CA GLN A 194 3.45 8.93 -3.17
C GLN A 194 4.77 8.20 -3.42
N LEU A 195 5.58 8.04 -2.37
CA LEU A 195 6.86 7.34 -2.47
C LEU A 195 6.67 5.87 -2.82
N MET A 196 5.71 5.19 -2.19
CA MET A 196 5.38 3.80 -2.51
C MET A 196 4.89 3.67 -3.96
N ALA A 197 4.04 4.60 -4.43
CA ALA A 197 3.61 4.63 -5.82
C ALA A 197 4.76 4.83 -6.81
N LEU A 198 5.70 5.74 -6.52
CA LEU A 198 6.90 5.94 -7.35
C LEU A 198 7.81 4.70 -7.35
N ARG A 199 7.96 4.04 -6.20
CA ARG A 199 8.79 2.83 -6.10
C ARG A 199 8.18 1.67 -6.88
N SER A 200 6.88 1.42 -6.70
CA SER A 200 6.15 0.41 -7.47
C SER A 200 6.19 0.71 -8.98
N ALA A 201 5.97 1.97 -9.37
CA ALA A 201 6.06 2.41 -10.75
C ALA A 201 7.43 2.10 -11.38
N LYS A 202 8.51 2.39 -10.65
CA LYS A 202 9.87 2.08 -11.11
C LYS A 202 10.09 0.58 -11.26
N ASN A 203 9.61 -0.24 -10.32
CA ASN A 203 9.68 -1.70 -10.40
C ASN A 203 8.86 -2.25 -11.59
N ALA A 204 7.75 -1.59 -11.94
CA ALA A 204 6.90 -1.92 -13.08
C ALA A 204 7.44 -1.41 -14.44
N GLY A 205 8.61 -0.76 -14.45
CA GLY A 205 9.26 -0.27 -15.67
C GLY A 205 8.62 1.01 -16.25
N LEU A 206 8.00 1.83 -15.40
CA LEU A 206 7.57 3.18 -15.77
C LEU A 206 8.72 4.19 -15.59
N GLU A 207 8.58 5.33 -16.24
CA GLU A 207 9.57 6.41 -16.15
C GLU A 207 9.44 7.14 -14.80
N VAL A 208 10.37 6.86 -13.92
CA VAL A 208 10.51 7.50 -12.60
C VAL A 208 11.93 8.02 -12.45
N GLY A 209 12.06 9.34 -12.31
CA GLY A 209 13.36 9.97 -12.06
C GLY A 209 13.98 9.48 -10.73
N LYS A 210 15.23 9.02 -10.78
CA LYS A 210 15.95 8.54 -9.59
C LYS A 210 15.92 9.58 -8.46
N GLU A 211 16.12 10.85 -8.81
CA GLU A 211 16.14 11.97 -7.88
C GLU A 211 14.80 12.11 -7.10
N ALA A 212 13.66 11.80 -7.72
CA ALA A 212 12.36 11.89 -7.03
C ALA A 212 12.26 10.95 -5.83
N ILE A 213 12.75 9.71 -5.98
CA ILE A 213 12.80 8.73 -4.89
C ILE A 213 13.83 9.17 -3.83
N GLU A 214 15.02 9.59 -4.24
CA GLU A 214 16.09 10.02 -3.32
C GLU A 214 15.67 11.23 -2.47
N GLU A 215 15.00 12.23 -3.07
CA GLU A 215 14.48 13.41 -2.34
C GLU A 215 13.39 12.99 -1.34
N ALA A 216 12.52 12.06 -1.70
CA ALA A 216 11.51 11.54 -0.79
C ALA A 216 12.15 10.76 0.38
N VAL A 217 13.16 9.94 0.13
CA VAL A 217 13.93 9.25 1.19
C VAL A 217 14.57 10.28 2.13
N ARG A 218 15.20 11.35 1.58
CA ARG A 218 15.74 12.43 2.40
C ARG A 218 14.67 13.12 3.26
N TYR A 219 13.45 13.31 2.71
CA TYR A 219 12.33 13.86 3.48
C TYR A 219 11.94 12.93 4.64
N LEU A 220 11.81 11.62 4.41
CA LEU A 220 11.50 10.64 5.45
C LEU A 220 12.56 10.62 6.55
N LYS A 221 13.85 10.63 6.18
CA LYS A 221 14.95 10.71 7.14
C LYS A 221 14.92 12.00 7.97
N ARG A 222 14.49 13.13 7.40
CA ARG A 222 14.26 14.37 8.16
C ARG A 222 13.04 14.30 9.08
N SER A 223 12.05 13.47 8.75
CA SER A 223 10.88 13.25 9.58
C SER A 223 11.13 12.34 10.78
N TYR A 224 12.25 11.60 10.79
CA TYR A 224 12.66 10.82 11.96
C TYR A 224 13.01 11.74 13.12
N PHE A 225 12.33 11.55 14.25
CA PHE A 225 12.42 12.42 15.43
C PHE A 225 13.69 12.15 16.23
N SER A 226 14.74 12.88 15.90
CA SER A 226 16.02 12.83 16.59
C SER A 226 16.85 14.07 16.28
N PRO A 227 17.60 14.61 17.26
CA PRO A 227 18.73 15.46 16.94
C PRO A 227 19.70 14.77 16.00
N ARG A 228 20.50 15.53 15.25
CA ARG A 228 21.53 15.00 14.38
C ARG A 228 22.90 15.38 14.93
N ASP A 229 23.83 14.43 14.87
CA ASP A 229 25.25 14.69 15.21
C ASP A 229 25.98 15.47 14.09
N GLY A 230 27.25 15.75 14.30
CA GLY A 230 28.09 16.46 13.33
C GLY A 230 28.30 15.72 11.99
N ARG A 231 27.93 14.44 11.90
CA ARG A 231 27.94 13.61 10.68
C ARG A 231 26.54 13.49 10.05
N GLY A 232 25.53 14.16 10.61
CA GLY A 232 24.14 14.08 10.16
C GLY A 232 23.40 12.81 10.59
N MET A 233 23.97 11.99 11.48
CA MET A 233 23.38 10.76 11.97
C MET A 233 22.39 11.06 13.12
N PRO A 234 21.28 10.30 13.26
CA PRO A 234 20.39 10.47 14.40
C PRO A 234 21.08 10.07 15.70
N VAL A 235 20.95 10.92 16.72
CA VAL A 235 21.46 10.66 18.07
C VAL A 235 20.54 9.70 18.84
N ASN A 236 19.23 9.85 18.66
CA ASN A 236 18.26 8.96 19.27
C ASN A 236 18.05 7.72 18.41
N MET A 237 18.61 6.60 18.87
CA MET A 237 18.52 5.30 18.19
C MET A 237 17.23 4.51 18.51
N ARG A 238 16.29 5.12 19.24
CA ARG A 238 14.97 4.57 19.53
C ARG A 238 13.93 5.67 19.41
N SER A 239 13.46 5.85 18.20
CA SER A 239 12.44 6.83 17.83
C SER A 239 11.76 6.37 16.56
N GLY A 240 10.91 7.21 15.98
CA GLY A 240 10.23 6.96 14.70
C GLY A 240 10.04 8.27 13.93
N CYS A 241 9.40 8.18 12.78
CA CYS A 241 9.02 9.35 12.02
C CYS A 241 7.77 10.00 12.66
N GLY A 242 7.81 11.32 12.81
CA GLY A 242 6.65 12.13 13.17
C GLY A 242 5.83 12.53 11.95
N TYR A 243 4.63 13.07 12.18
CA TYR A 243 3.73 13.56 11.12
C TYR A 243 4.38 14.69 10.30
N LEU A 244 5.05 15.62 10.97
CA LEU A 244 5.90 16.64 10.34
C LEU A 244 7.35 16.49 10.83
N PRO A 245 8.36 16.90 10.03
CA PRO A 245 9.74 16.96 10.49
C PRO A 245 9.89 17.77 11.78
N GLY A 246 10.46 17.15 12.82
CA GLY A 246 10.62 17.72 14.17
C GLY A 246 9.48 17.44 15.14
N GLN A 247 8.45 16.72 14.75
CA GLN A 247 7.40 16.22 15.65
C GLN A 247 7.73 14.83 16.19
N PRO A 248 7.28 14.48 17.41
CA PRO A 248 7.44 13.15 17.96
C PRO A 248 6.70 12.09 17.11
N PRO A 249 7.15 10.83 17.15
CA PRO A 249 6.48 9.75 16.44
C PRO A 249 5.15 9.38 17.11
N GLU A 250 4.22 8.95 16.27
CA GLU A 250 3.03 8.20 16.64
C GLU A 250 3.12 6.81 15.99
N PHE A 251 2.36 5.84 16.48
CA PHE A 251 2.40 4.47 15.95
C PHE A 251 2.27 4.41 14.42
N ALA A 252 1.25 5.07 13.90
CA ALA A 252 0.95 5.06 12.46
C ALA A 252 2.06 5.71 11.63
N THR A 253 2.61 6.84 12.08
CA THR A 253 3.66 7.57 11.34
C THR A 253 5.02 6.88 11.45
N ALA A 254 5.36 6.31 12.60
CA ALA A 254 6.58 5.53 12.79
C ALA A 254 6.58 4.27 11.89
N ALA A 255 5.46 3.54 11.86
CA ALA A 255 5.29 2.36 11.02
C ALA A 255 5.34 2.71 9.52
N ALA A 256 4.67 3.79 9.11
CA ALA A 256 4.67 4.24 7.72
C ALA A 256 6.06 4.67 7.24
N GLY A 257 6.81 5.38 8.08
CA GLY A 257 8.20 5.75 7.80
C GLY A 257 9.11 4.52 7.69
N LEU A 258 8.97 3.55 8.61
CA LEU A 258 9.71 2.29 8.60
C LEU A 258 9.55 1.55 7.26
N LEU A 259 8.31 1.20 6.88
CA LEU A 259 8.05 0.47 5.64
C LEU A 259 8.53 1.23 4.41
N SER A 260 8.27 2.53 4.34
CA SER A 260 8.60 3.35 3.17
C SER A 260 10.10 3.48 2.95
N LEU A 261 10.90 3.55 4.01
CA LEU A 261 12.36 3.49 3.91
C LEU A 261 12.84 2.11 3.42
N GLN A 262 12.26 1.03 3.96
CA GLN A 262 12.64 -0.34 3.57
C GLN A 262 12.34 -0.63 2.09
N VAL A 263 11.17 -0.25 1.56
CA VAL A 263 10.85 -0.47 0.13
C VAL A 263 11.73 0.36 -0.81
N CYS A 264 12.44 1.37 -0.27
CA CYS A 264 13.45 2.14 -0.97
C CYS A 264 14.89 1.59 -0.79
N GLY A 265 15.07 0.47 -0.10
CA GLY A 265 16.36 -0.19 0.09
C GLY A 265 17.14 0.24 1.33
N GLU A 266 16.54 1.05 2.21
CA GLU A 266 17.18 1.60 3.42
C GLU A 266 17.11 0.66 4.64
N TYR A 267 17.23 -0.66 4.42
CA TYR A 267 17.02 -1.70 5.47
C TYR A 267 17.89 -1.52 6.71
N GLU A 268 19.12 -1.07 6.53
CA GLU A 268 20.13 -0.97 7.59
C GLU A 268 20.34 0.47 8.09
N SER A 269 19.54 1.41 7.61
CA SER A 269 19.67 2.81 8.06
C SER A 269 19.33 2.94 9.55
N PRO A 270 19.97 3.90 10.26
CA PRO A 270 19.69 4.15 11.66
C PRO A 270 18.22 4.46 11.95
N GLU A 271 17.55 5.14 11.01
CA GLU A 271 16.13 5.47 11.11
C GLU A 271 15.26 4.22 11.09
N VAL A 272 15.59 3.23 10.25
CA VAL A 272 14.88 1.94 10.20
C VAL A 272 15.11 1.16 11.48
N LYS A 273 16.37 1.03 11.94
CA LYS A 273 16.70 0.35 13.20
C LYS A 273 16.03 1.00 14.42
N GLY A 274 16.06 2.32 14.46
CA GLY A 274 15.45 3.10 15.53
C GLY A 274 13.93 2.99 15.56
N SER A 275 13.27 3.04 14.38
CA SER A 275 11.82 2.84 14.27
C SER A 275 11.41 1.42 14.65
N THR A 276 12.18 0.40 14.26
CA THR A 276 11.96 -0.99 14.68
C THR A 276 12.03 -1.12 16.20
N ALA A 277 13.09 -0.58 16.82
CA ALA A 277 13.29 -0.65 18.27
C ALA A 277 12.21 0.12 19.06
N TRP A 278 11.67 1.19 18.49
CA TRP A 278 10.56 1.96 19.09
C TRP A 278 9.25 1.19 18.97
N LEU A 279 8.86 0.75 17.75
CA LEU A 279 7.63 0.02 17.48
C LEU A 279 7.54 -1.32 18.21
N SER A 280 8.66 -1.99 18.47
CA SER A 280 8.69 -3.26 19.23
C SER A 280 8.28 -3.12 20.71
N ARG A 281 8.12 -1.89 21.21
CA ARG A 281 7.71 -1.62 22.61
C ARG A 281 6.31 -1.01 22.69
N GLU A 282 5.74 -0.62 21.55
CA GLU A 282 4.41 -0.06 21.53
C GLU A 282 3.36 -1.15 21.78
N GLU A 283 2.41 -0.85 22.66
CA GLU A 283 1.24 -1.70 22.87
C GLU A 283 0.27 -1.50 21.71
N VAL A 284 0.12 -2.55 20.88
CA VAL A 284 -0.80 -2.51 19.74
C VAL A 284 -2.22 -2.73 20.21
N SER A 285 -3.04 -1.70 20.17
CA SER A 285 -4.45 -1.74 20.57
C SER A 285 -5.31 -0.83 19.71
N THR A 286 -6.62 -1.06 19.72
CA THR A 286 -7.63 -0.24 19.02
C THR A 286 -7.77 1.19 19.54
N ARG A 287 -7.06 1.55 20.61
CA ARG A 287 -6.97 2.92 21.13
C ARG A 287 -6.01 3.79 20.36
N LEU A 288 -5.13 3.18 19.55
CA LEU A 288 -4.20 3.91 18.69
C LEU A 288 -4.99 4.69 17.63
N GLN A 289 -4.64 5.96 17.46
CA GLN A 289 -5.19 6.77 16.38
C GLN A 289 -4.77 6.21 15.03
N TRP A 290 -5.68 6.19 14.06
CA TRP A 290 -5.44 5.60 12.74
C TRP A 290 -4.96 4.14 12.83
N PHE A 291 -5.69 3.34 13.62
CA PHE A 291 -5.30 1.96 13.96
C PHE A 291 -5.07 1.09 12.72
N TYR A 292 -6.04 0.98 11.80
CA TYR A 292 -5.88 0.12 10.61
C TYR A 292 -4.81 0.62 9.65
N TYR A 293 -4.69 1.95 9.53
CA TYR A 293 -3.61 2.57 8.76
C TYR A 293 -2.24 2.21 9.36
N GLY A 294 -2.08 2.38 10.65
CA GLY A 294 -0.84 2.02 11.36
C GLY A 294 -0.54 0.53 11.28
N MET A 295 -1.55 -0.33 11.47
CA MET A 295 -1.41 -1.79 11.41
C MET A 295 -0.92 -2.28 10.06
N TYR A 296 -1.42 -1.70 8.95
CA TYR A 296 -0.94 -2.05 7.63
C TYR A 296 0.56 -1.82 7.47
N TYR A 297 1.04 -0.64 7.83
CA TYR A 297 2.47 -0.33 7.75
C TYR A 297 3.30 -1.11 8.76
N TYR A 298 2.79 -1.30 9.97
CA TYR A 298 3.43 -2.08 11.03
C TYR A 298 3.65 -3.52 10.59
N ALA A 299 2.61 -4.21 10.15
CA ALA A 299 2.70 -5.61 9.75
C ALA A 299 3.70 -5.79 8.59
N GLN A 300 3.59 -4.98 7.54
CA GLN A 300 4.47 -5.06 6.37
C GLN A 300 5.92 -4.65 6.69
N GLY A 301 6.12 -3.62 7.51
CA GLY A 301 7.45 -3.12 7.85
C GLY A 301 8.20 -4.03 8.83
N MET A 302 7.52 -4.52 9.86
CA MET A 302 8.14 -5.40 10.87
C MET A 302 8.44 -6.78 10.30
N GLN A 303 7.64 -7.28 9.33
CA GLN A 303 7.91 -8.55 8.64
C GLN A 303 9.26 -8.57 7.91
N LYS A 304 9.79 -7.41 7.55
CA LYS A 304 11.10 -7.28 6.86
C LYS A 304 12.28 -7.14 7.85
N ARG A 305 12.06 -7.38 9.13
CA ARG A 305 13.08 -7.32 10.18
C ARG A 305 13.59 -8.74 10.54
N GLU A 306 14.43 -8.80 11.54
CA GLU A 306 14.99 -10.05 12.08
C GLU A 306 13.86 -11.03 12.48
N PRO A 307 14.04 -12.35 12.32
CA PRO A 307 12.96 -13.35 12.49
C PRO A 307 12.15 -13.20 13.78
N VAL A 308 12.81 -12.97 14.91
CA VAL A 308 12.13 -12.81 16.22
C VAL A 308 11.20 -11.59 16.22
N VAL A 309 11.60 -10.48 15.59
CA VAL A 309 10.79 -9.25 15.48
C VAL A 309 9.63 -9.49 14.54
N ALA A 310 9.89 -10.12 13.40
CA ALA A 310 8.90 -10.44 12.38
C ALA A 310 7.80 -11.38 12.91
N ASP A 311 8.20 -12.48 13.59
CA ASP A 311 7.28 -13.47 14.17
C ASP A 311 6.40 -12.84 15.26
N ASN A 312 6.99 -12.01 16.12
CA ASN A 312 6.26 -11.31 17.19
C ASN A 312 5.22 -10.33 16.59
N ALA A 313 5.62 -9.53 15.62
CA ALA A 313 4.72 -8.59 14.96
C ALA A 313 3.59 -9.30 14.20
N LYS A 314 3.90 -10.43 13.54
CA LYS A 314 2.91 -11.29 12.90
C LYS A 314 1.89 -11.80 13.92
N GLN A 315 2.35 -12.37 15.04
CA GLN A 315 1.48 -12.90 16.09
C GLN A 315 0.55 -11.79 16.64
N VAL A 316 1.10 -10.63 16.97
CA VAL A 316 0.33 -9.47 17.44
C VAL A 316 -0.72 -9.04 16.40
N THR A 317 -0.33 -8.95 15.13
CA THR A 317 -1.23 -8.57 14.03
C THR A 317 -2.39 -9.55 13.88
N GLU A 318 -2.10 -10.86 13.87
CA GLU A 318 -3.11 -11.91 13.77
C GLU A 318 -4.05 -11.90 14.98
N ASP A 319 -3.51 -11.87 16.19
CA ASP A 319 -4.31 -11.92 17.42
C ASP A 319 -5.27 -10.75 17.57
N VAL A 320 -4.85 -9.55 17.15
CA VAL A 320 -5.70 -8.38 17.23
C VAL A 320 -6.71 -8.36 16.09
N LEU A 321 -6.28 -8.48 14.83
CA LEU A 321 -7.18 -8.31 13.69
C LEU A 321 -8.20 -9.44 13.55
N LEU A 322 -7.83 -10.70 13.84
CA LEU A 322 -8.79 -11.82 13.76
C LEU A 322 -9.91 -11.69 14.78
N LYS A 323 -9.65 -11.13 15.97
CA LYS A 323 -10.69 -10.86 16.99
C LYS A 323 -11.65 -9.74 16.58
N LEU A 324 -11.20 -8.81 15.75
CA LEU A 324 -11.96 -7.63 15.33
C LEU A 324 -12.83 -7.88 14.09
N GLN A 325 -12.64 -9.00 13.38
CA GLN A 325 -13.42 -9.29 12.19
C GLN A 325 -14.89 -9.53 12.53
N ARG A 326 -15.78 -8.81 11.87
CA ARG A 326 -17.24 -8.91 12.05
C ARG A 326 -17.82 -10.16 11.38
N ALA A 327 -19.05 -10.48 11.73
CA ALA A 327 -19.76 -11.64 11.16
C ALA A 327 -19.95 -11.58 9.64
N ASP A 328 -20.05 -10.37 9.06
CA ASP A 328 -20.16 -10.16 7.61
C ASP A 328 -18.83 -10.21 6.86
N GLY A 329 -17.72 -10.44 7.56
CA GLY A 329 -16.36 -10.49 7.01
C GLY A 329 -15.62 -9.16 6.99
N SER A 330 -16.28 -8.06 7.37
CA SER A 330 -15.68 -6.73 7.40
C SER A 330 -14.88 -6.45 8.67
N TRP A 331 -14.09 -5.38 8.63
CA TRP A 331 -13.56 -4.64 9.78
C TRP A 331 -14.15 -3.23 9.79
N ASP A 332 -14.24 -2.63 10.96
CA ASP A 332 -14.86 -1.31 11.16
C ASP A 332 -13.97 -0.42 12.02
N GLY A 333 -13.98 0.89 11.78
CA GLY A 333 -13.15 1.85 12.49
C GLY A 333 -13.50 1.95 13.98
N HIS A 334 -12.48 2.14 14.80
CA HIS A 334 -12.61 2.32 16.25
C HIS A 334 -12.61 3.80 16.64
N ASP A 335 -11.86 4.63 15.92
CA ASP A 335 -11.92 6.09 16.07
C ASP A 335 -12.94 6.73 15.11
N GLY A 336 -13.21 8.03 15.32
CA GLY A 336 -14.19 8.76 14.52
C GLY A 336 -13.78 8.96 13.08
N MET A 337 -12.47 9.00 12.80
CA MET A 337 -11.93 9.24 11.46
C MET A 337 -11.96 7.98 10.60
N GLU A 338 -11.45 6.85 11.12
CA GLU A 338 -11.50 5.57 10.38
C GLU A 338 -12.93 5.07 10.21
N ARG A 339 -13.80 5.27 11.22
CA ARG A 339 -15.23 4.98 11.09
C ARG A 339 -15.89 5.81 9.99
N SER A 340 -15.50 7.07 9.85
CA SER A 340 -15.99 7.95 8.78
C SER A 340 -15.47 7.53 7.40
N ALA A 341 -14.25 7.01 7.31
CA ALA A 341 -13.69 6.46 6.06
C ALA A 341 -14.44 5.22 5.56
N GLY A 342 -15.08 4.49 6.49
CA GLY A 342 -15.95 3.37 6.17
C GLY A 342 -15.27 2.01 6.19
N ARG A 343 -16.10 0.95 6.09
CA ARG A 343 -15.65 -0.44 6.29
C ARG A 343 -14.79 -0.97 5.14
N ILE A 344 -14.91 -0.44 3.93
CA ILE A 344 -13.99 -0.83 2.84
C ILE A 344 -12.57 -0.43 3.18
N TYR A 345 -12.35 0.80 3.69
CA TYR A 345 -11.05 1.27 4.15
C TYR A 345 -10.46 0.35 5.23
N CYS A 346 -11.20 0.12 6.31
CA CYS A 346 -10.75 -0.72 7.42
C CYS A 346 -10.51 -2.17 6.98
N THR A 347 -11.41 -2.73 6.16
CA THR A 347 -11.30 -4.11 5.68
C THR A 347 -10.09 -4.28 4.75
N ALA A 348 -9.89 -3.37 3.81
CA ALA A 348 -8.76 -3.44 2.90
C ALA A 348 -7.41 -3.34 3.64
N LEU A 349 -7.28 -2.41 4.59
CA LEU A 349 -6.07 -2.27 5.39
C LEU A 349 -5.83 -3.45 6.34
N ALA A 350 -6.88 -4.01 6.96
CA ALA A 350 -6.78 -5.23 7.76
C ALA A 350 -6.33 -6.44 6.90
N MET A 351 -6.88 -6.59 5.70
CA MET A 351 -6.44 -7.63 4.77
C MET A 351 -5.00 -7.43 4.33
N LEU A 352 -4.60 -6.21 3.99
CA LEU A 352 -3.20 -5.88 3.66
C LEU A 352 -2.24 -6.13 4.85
N SER A 353 -2.70 -5.95 6.08
CA SER A 353 -1.91 -6.29 7.28
C SER A 353 -1.74 -7.81 7.45
N LEU A 354 -2.81 -8.59 7.28
CA LEU A 354 -2.79 -10.04 7.42
C LEU A 354 -2.13 -10.75 6.22
N SER A 355 -1.98 -10.06 5.07
CA SER A 355 -1.44 -10.65 3.84
C SER A 355 0.06 -10.89 3.84
N VAL A 356 0.77 -10.51 4.91
CA VAL A 356 2.23 -10.69 5.02
C VAL A 356 2.69 -12.14 4.78
N LYS A 357 1.83 -13.13 5.04
CA LYS A 357 2.15 -14.53 4.80
C LYS A 357 2.16 -14.92 3.31
N TYR A 358 1.51 -14.14 2.44
CA TYR A 358 1.32 -14.54 1.03
C TYR A 358 2.34 -13.91 0.07
N HIS A 359 2.86 -12.72 0.38
CA HIS A 359 3.86 -11.99 -0.41
C HIS A 359 3.48 -11.77 -1.90
N TYR A 360 2.20 -11.63 -2.22
CA TYR A 360 1.76 -11.50 -3.62
C TYR A 360 1.98 -10.12 -4.24
N LEU A 361 1.98 -9.04 -3.44
CA LEU A 361 2.20 -7.69 -3.98
C LEU A 361 3.68 -7.47 -4.32
N PRO A 362 4.02 -7.08 -5.57
CA PRO A 362 5.39 -6.88 -6.03
C PRO A 362 6.21 -5.91 -5.20
N ILE A 363 5.60 -4.84 -4.69
CA ILE A 363 6.29 -3.85 -3.88
C ILE A 363 6.91 -4.42 -2.59
N TYR A 364 6.44 -5.59 -2.12
CA TYR A 364 6.95 -6.23 -0.90
C TYR A 364 7.88 -7.41 -1.15
N GLN A 365 8.12 -7.78 -2.41
CA GLN A 365 8.92 -8.97 -2.79
C GLN A 365 10.43 -8.72 -2.83
N HIS A 366 10.91 -7.55 -2.43
CA HIS A 366 12.35 -7.17 -2.49
C HIS A 366 12.95 -7.02 -1.12
#